data_0457793aa03c7710a092f58ab5a0f865
#
_entry.id   0457793aa03c7710a092f58ab5a0f865
#
_cell.length_a   1.000
_cell.length_b   1.000
_cell.length_c   1.000
_cell.angle_alpha   90.00
_cell.angle_beta   90.00
_cell.angle_gamma   90.00
#
_symmetry.space_group_name_H-M   'P 1'
#
loop_
_entity.id
_entity.type
_entity.pdbx_description
1 polymer ?
#
loop_
_entity_poly.entity_id
_entity_poly.type
_entity_poly.pdbx_seq_one_letter_code
_entity_poly.pdbx_strand_id
1 'polypeptide(L)'
;MYVRRSKMEDLPVMLELYAQARIFMRENGNPNQWDENYPSRELLEKDIAFGNSYIVEDDEKNLAAAFAFIKGEDPTYYGIENGAWLNQEPYGTIHRLAGNPSCHGIASGCIGWCKSQIGNLRADTHEDNKIMQHLLEKNGFVRCGIIHLANGEPRIAYQFDGDSTNYRGSNEQSQQNYNQPNRSNQPMQNQNWSVREVSSGERGFGIASMVLGIIALVLFFSFVNIPLAILSIIFGIIQLTRK
;
A
#
# COMPACT_ATOMS: atom_id res chain seq x y z
N MET A 1 11.98 22.56 -0.21
CA MET A 1 11.64 21.12 -0.12
C MET A 1 12.02 20.44 -1.43
N TYR A 2 12.91 19.50 -1.39
CA TYR A 2 13.38 18.72 -2.55
C TYR A 2 13.11 17.23 -2.33
N VAL A 3 12.31 16.60 -3.21
CA VAL A 3 11.97 15.17 -3.16
C VAL A 3 12.84 14.43 -4.17
N ARG A 4 13.51 13.36 -3.73
CA ARG A 4 14.26 12.47 -4.61
C ARG A 4 14.11 11.00 -4.19
N ARG A 5 14.44 10.09 -5.10
CA ARG A 5 14.58 8.68 -4.73
C ARG A 5 15.70 8.52 -3.72
N SER A 6 15.44 7.70 -2.71
CA SER A 6 16.47 7.32 -1.75
C SER A 6 17.49 6.35 -2.38
N LYS A 7 18.68 6.34 -1.81
CA LYS A 7 19.79 5.46 -2.17
C LYS A 7 20.22 4.66 -0.95
N MET A 8 21.04 3.65 -1.13
CA MET A 8 21.56 2.84 -0.03
C MET A 8 22.35 3.66 1.01
N GLU A 9 22.99 4.74 0.55
CA GLU A 9 23.72 5.67 1.44
C GLU A 9 22.79 6.41 2.40
N ASP A 10 21.51 6.59 2.04
CA ASP A 10 20.51 7.26 2.89
C ASP A 10 19.94 6.33 3.97
N LEU A 11 20.11 5.02 3.84
CA LEU A 11 19.49 4.02 4.72
C LEU A 11 19.79 4.25 6.21
N PRO A 12 20.99 4.58 6.66
CA PRO A 12 21.26 4.82 8.09
C PRO A 12 20.41 5.95 8.67
N VAL A 13 20.34 7.09 7.99
CA VAL A 13 19.56 8.26 8.47
C VAL A 13 18.06 8.02 8.34
N MET A 14 17.60 7.24 7.36
CA MET A 14 16.21 6.81 7.25
C MET A 14 15.80 5.92 8.42
N LEU A 15 16.63 4.95 8.81
CA LEU A 15 16.37 4.09 9.97
C LEU A 15 16.23 4.89 11.27
N GLU A 16 17.04 5.92 11.46
CA GLU A 16 16.94 6.83 12.59
C GLU A 16 15.63 7.63 12.55
N LEU A 17 15.26 8.20 11.41
CA LEU A 17 13.98 8.90 11.24
C LEU A 17 12.78 8.00 11.56
N TYR A 18 12.79 6.74 11.09
CA TYR A 18 11.73 5.79 11.39
C TYR A 18 11.70 5.40 12.88
N ALA A 19 12.85 5.30 13.53
CA ALA A 19 12.90 5.09 14.98
C ALA A 19 12.26 6.25 15.75
N GLN A 20 12.56 7.49 15.38
CA GLN A 20 11.93 8.68 15.95
C GLN A 20 10.42 8.73 15.68
N ALA A 21 9.99 8.35 14.46
CA ALA A 21 8.57 8.27 14.10
C ALA A 21 7.82 7.26 14.98
N ARG A 22 8.41 6.08 15.29
CA ARG A 22 7.79 5.10 16.20
C ARG A 22 7.61 5.65 17.63
N ILE A 23 8.60 6.38 18.13
CA ILE A 23 8.50 7.05 19.44
C ILE A 23 7.36 8.07 19.42
N PHE A 24 7.36 8.94 18.42
CA PHE A 24 6.30 9.94 18.24
C PHE A 24 4.90 9.31 18.15
N MET A 25 4.73 8.22 17.42
CA MET A 25 3.45 7.51 17.30
C MET A 25 2.97 7.01 18.66
N ARG A 26 3.84 6.36 19.46
CA ARG A 26 3.50 5.86 20.80
C ARG A 26 3.08 6.99 21.74
N GLU A 27 3.81 8.09 21.75
CA GLU A 27 3.53 9.26 22.58
C GLU A 27 2.23 9.97 22.20
N ASN A 28 1.78 9.81 20.94
CA ASN A 28 0.55 10.40 20.41
C ASN A 28 -0.62 9.40 20.27
N GLY A 29 -0.62 8.34 21.08
CA GLY A 29 -1.76 7.42 21.20
C GLY A 29 -1.91 6.39 20.08
N ASN A 30 -0.85 6.14 19.29
CA ASN A 30 -0.81 5.13 18.24
C ASN A 30 0.35 4.14 18.46
N PRO A 31 0.30 3.31 19.52
CA PRO A 31 1.38 2.39 19.86
C PRO A 31 1.39 1.12 19.00
N ASN A 32 0.28 0.79 18.31
CA ASN A 32 0.04 -0.53 17.74
C ASN A 32 0.26 -0.60 16.22
N GLN A 33 0.34 0.53 15.52
CA GLN A 33 0.44 0.53 14.06
C GLN A 33 1.77 -0.01 13.54
N TRP A 34 2.87 0.32 14.21
CA TRP A 34 4.21 -0.13 13.88
C TRP A 34 4.85 -0.81 15.08
N ASP A 35 5.31 -2.04 14.89
CA ASP A 35 6.11 -2.73 15.89
C ASP A 35 7.52 -2.10 16.03
N GLU A 36 8.34 -2.65 16.92
CA GLU A 36 9.68 -2.10 17.21
C GLU A 36 10.64 -2.15 16.01
N ASN A 37 10.39 -3.04 15.07
CA ASN A 37 11.25 -3.28 13.92
C ASN A 37 10.67 -2.76 12.60
N TYR A 38 9.42 -2.25 12.58
CA TYR A 38 8.79 -1.77 11.36
C TYR A 38 9.06 -0.27 11.13
N PRO A 39 9.39 0.14 9.87
CA PRO A 39 9.79 -0.72 8.76
C PRO A 39 11.16 -1.36 9.02
N SER A 40 11.33 -2.63 8.64
CA SER A 40 12.60 -3.31 8.80
C SER A 40 13.66 -2.78 7.81
N ARG A 41 14.94 -3.00 8.12
CA ARG A 41 16.04 -2.67 7.22
C ARG A 41 15.84 -3.31 5.84
N GLU A 42 15.50 -4.59 5.81
CA GLU A 42 15.33 -5.38 4.58
C GLU A 42 14.17 -4.83 3.74
N LEU A 43 13.08 -4.36 4.38
CA LEU A 43 11.96 -3.73 3.69
C LEU A 43 12.39 -2.41 3.04
N LEU A 44 13.16 -1.58 3.74
CA LEU A 44 13.66 -0.32 3.21
C LEU A 44 14.68 -0.56 2.07
N GLU A 45 15.58 -1.51 2.21
CA GLU A 45 16.51 -1.92 1.15
C GLU A 45 15.76 -2.38 -0.11
N LYS A 46 14.70 -3.16 0.07
CA LYS A 46 13.82 -3.59 -1.01
C LYS A 46 13.13 -2.41 -1.70
N ASP A 47 12.55 -1.49 -0.92
CA ASP A 47 11.92 -0.30 -1.48
C ASP A 47 12.90 0.57 -2.27
N ILE A 48 14.14 0.71 -1.77
CA ILE A 48 15.22 1.42 -2.47
C ILE A 48 15.56 0.71 -3.78
N ALA A 49 15.78 -0.60 -3.73
CA ALA A 49 16.16 -1.39 -4.90
C ALA A 49 15.09 -1.35 -6.02
N PHE A 50 13.80 -1.33 -5.66
CA PHE A 50 12.70 -1.19 -6.61
C PHE A 50 12.42 0.26 -7.04
N GLY A 51 13.12 1.24 -6.47
CA GLY A 51 12.93 2.66 -6.77
C GLY A 51 11.62 3.24 -6.24
N ASN A 52 11.03 2.59 -5.24
CA ASN A 52 9.77 3.00 -4.59
C ASN A 52 10.00 3.86 -3.35
N SER A 53 11.23 3.97 -2.86
CA SER A 53 11.58 4.73 -1.67
C SER A 53 12.02 6.15 -2.05
N TYR A 54 11.50 7.13 -1.31
CA TYR A 54 11.76 8.55 -1.50
C TYR A 54 12.12 9.21 -0.18
N ILE A 55 13.01 10.20 -0.28
CA ILE A 55 13.32 11.11 0.83
C ILE A 55 13.06 12.56 0.43
N VAL A 56 12.84 13.36 1.44
CA VAL A 56 12.72 14.81 1.32
C VAL A 56 13.85 15.47 2.07
N GLU A 57 14.55 16.33 1.37
CA GLU A 57 15.60 17.18 1.95
C GLU A 57 15.06 18.59 2.19
N ASP A 58 15.46 19.19 3.31
CA ASP A 58 15.28 20.61 3.56
C ASP A 58 16.28 21.46 2.76
N ASP A 59 16.27 22.75 2.94
CA ASP A 59 17.15 23.69 2.22
C ASP A 59 18.64 23.55 2.66
N GLU A 60 18.88 22.94 3.82
CA GLU A 60 20.21 22.62 4.35
C GLU A 60 20.66 21.18 3.99
N LYS A 61 19.87 20.46 3.19
CA LYS A 61 20.07 19.05 2.80
C LYS A 61 19.97 18.04 3.94
N ASN A 62 19.34 18.38 5.05
CA ASN A 62 18.99 17.43 6.08
C ASN A 62 17.77 16.62 5.68
N LEU A 63 17.67 15.39 6.20
CA LEU A 63 16.51 14.54 5.98
C LEU A 63 15.29 15.08 6.74
N ALA A 64 14.32 15.58 5.99
CA ALA A 64 13.07 16.13 6.51
C ALA A 64 11.93 15.10 6.53
N ALA A 65 11.90 14.15 5.59
CA ALA A 65 10.92 13.07 5.54
C ALA A 65 11.42 11.88 4.74
N ALA A 66 10.82 10.71 4.97
CA ALA A 66 10.96 9.52 4.14
C ALA A 66 9.59 8.87 3.95
N PHE A 67 9.37 8.28 2.77
CA PHE A 67 8.14 7.55 2.46
C PHE A 67 8.37 6.57 1.31
N ALA A 68 7.49 5.58 1.19
CA ALA A 68 7.43 4.78 -0.02
C ALA A 68 6.22 5.22 -0.87
N PHE A 69 6.43 5.29 -2.17
CA PHE A 69 5.41 5.59 -3.16
C PHE A 69 5.45 4.56 -4.27
N ILE A 70 4.37 3.77 -4.37
CA ILE A 70 4.28 2.62 -5.25
C ILE A 70 3.15 2.89 -6.25
N LYS A 71 3.46 2.90 -7.55
CA LYS A 71 2.47 2.99 -8.62
C LYS A 71 2.09 1.58 -9.05
N GLY A 72 0.79 1.30 -9.09
CA GLY A 72 0.25 0.01 -9.46
C GLY A 72 -0.58 -0.63 -8.34
N GLU A 73 -1.01 -1.85 -8.60
CA GLU A 73 -1.88 -2.59 -7.68
C GLU A 73 -1.14 -3.02 -6.42
N ASP A 74 -1.81 -2.87 -5.28
CA ASP A 74 -1.38 -3.41 -3.99
C ASP A 74 -2.33 -4.57 -3.62
N PRO A 75 -1.83 -5.80 -3.45
CA PRO A 75 -2.67 -6.94 -3.11
C PRO A 75 -3.49 -6.76 -1.82
N THR A 76 -3.03 -5.97 -0.86
CA THR A 76 -3.77 -5.68 0.37
C THR A 76 -5.01 -4.82 0.12
N TYR A 77 -5.11 -4.19 -1.05
CA TYR A 77 -6.20 -3.30 -1.43
C TYR A 77 -7.25 -3.96 -2.34
N TYR A 78 -7.14 -5.26 -2.63
CA TYR A 78 -8.15 -5.98 -3.41
C TYR A 78 -9.46 -6.17 -2.65
N GLY A 79 -9.39 -6.43 -1.34
CA GLY A 79 -10.55 -6.53 -0.46
C GLY A 79 -10.77 -5.25 0.33
N ILE A 80 -12.00 -4.73 0.32
CA ILE A 80 -12.41 -3.61 1.17
C ILE A 80 -13.76 -3.93 1.80
N GLU A 81 -13.87 -3.71 3.10
CA GLU A 81 -15.07 -3.96 3.90
C GLU A 81 -15.67 -2.64 4.38
N ASN A 82 -16.97 -2.66 4.65
CA ASN A 82 -17.71 -1.52 5.20
C ASN A 82 -17.58 -0.25 4.34
N GLY A 83 -17.48 -0.44 3.01
CA GLY A 83 -17.38 0.65 2.07
C GLY A 83 -16.90 0.20 0.69
N ALA A 84 -16.39 1.13 -0.11
CA ALA A 84 -15.88 0.87 -1.44
C ALA A 84 -14.82 1.92 -1.83
N TRP A 85 -13.90 1.55 -2.72
CA TRP A 85 -13.02 2.50 -3.38
C TRP A 85 -13.83 3.48 -4.25
N LEU A 86 -13.37 4.73 -4.36
CA LEU A 86 -14.04 5.77 -5.16
C LEU A 86 -14.09 5.39 -6.64
N ASN A 87 -13.03 4.72 -7.13
CA ASN A 87 -12.92 4.22 -8.50
C ASN A 87 -11.94 3.04 -8.55
N GLN A 88 -11.81 2.43 -9.72
CA GLN A 88 -10.85 1.34 -10.01
C GLN A 88 -9.76 1.77 -11.00
N GLU A 89 -9.59 3.07 -11.20
CA GLU A 89 -8.56 3.60 -12.07
C GLU A 89 -7.15 3.32 -11.52
N PRO A 90 -6.12 3.32 -12.36
CA PRO A 90 -4.74 3.18 -11.91
C PRO A 90 -4.39 4.19 -10.81
N TYR A 91 -3.74 3.73 -9.77
CA TYR A 91 -3.45 4.53 -8.58
C TYR A 91 -1.99 4.41 -8.12
N GLY A 92 -1.59 5.34 -7.27
CA GLY A 92 -0.37 5.26 -6.50
C GLY A 92 -0.68 5.09 -5.01
N THR A 93 0.12 4.28 -4.31
CA THR A 93 -0.04 4.07 -2.87
C THR A 93 1.07 4.75 -2.09
N ILE A 94 0.67 5.49 -1.04
CA ILE A 94 1.60 6.13 -0.10
C ILE A 94 1.74 5.22 1.12
N HIS A 95 2.94 4.73 1.35
CA HIS A 95 3.26 3.88 2.49
C HIS A 95 4.37 4.49 3.35
N ARG A 96 4.38 4.16 4.63
CA ARG A 96 5.52 4.43 5.55
C ARG A 96 5.94 5.90 5.58
N LEU A 97 4.99 6.83 5.47
CA LEU A 97 5.29 8.25 5.54
C LEU A 97 5.72 8.62 6.97
N ALA A 98 6.98 9.04 7.09
CA ALA A 98 7.57 9.57 8.31
C ALA A 98 8.17 10.94 8.04
N GLY A 99 7.86 11.91 8.87
CA GLY A 99 8.41 13.27 8.81
C GLY A 99 9.20 13.59 10.07
N ASN A 100 10.23 14.40 9.93
CA ASN A 100 10.92 15.00 11.07
C ASN A 100 9.94 15.94 11.80
N PRO A 101 9.68 15.74 13.10
CA PRO A 101 8.73 16.57 13.86
C PRO A 101 9.07 18.06 13.84
N SER A 102 10.33 18.42 13.65
CA SER A 102 10.76 19.82 13.56
C SER A 102 10.41 20.48 12.22
N CYS A 103 10.04 19.70 11.18
CA CYS A 103 9.73 20.20 9.85
C CYS A 103 8.21 20.30 9.67
N HIS A 104 7.62 21.44 10.05
CA HIS A 104 6.18 21.64 9.95
C HIS A 104 5.68 21.56 8.49
N GLY A 105 4.55 20.85 8.29
CA GLY A 105 3.90 20.75 6.98
C GLY A 105 4.56 19.76 6.01
N ILE A 106 5.66 19.14 6.37
CA ILE A 106 6.44 18.26 5.48
C ILE A 106 5.62 17.09 4.96
N ALA A 107 4.80 16.47 5.80
CA ALA A 107 3.96 15.34 5.41
C ALA A 107 2.89 15.73 4.37
N SER A 108 2.27 16.92 4.51
CA SER A 108 1.38 17.47 3.47
C SER A 108 2.14 17.76 2.17
N GLY A 109 3.38 18.21 2.27
CA GLY A 109 4.25 18.42 1.12
C GLY A 109 4.56 17.10 0.37
N CYS A 110 4.83 16.01 1.10
CA CYS A 110 5.00 14.68 0.52
C CYS A 110 3.74 14.23 -0.23
N ILE A 111 2.56 14.37 0.38
CA ILE A 111 1.28 14.06 -0.25
C ILE A 111 1.08 14.91 -1.51
N GLY A 112 1.36 16.22 -1.44
CA GLY A 112 1.26 17.12 -2.58
C GLY A 112 2.16 16.70 -3.74
N TRP A 113 3.39 16.25 -3.45
CA TRP A 113 4.27 15.69 -4.45
C TRP A 113 3.71 14.40 -5.06
N CYS A 114 3.18 13.47 -4.25
CA CYS A 114 2.56 12.24 -4.75
C CYS A 114 1.39 12.56 -5.69
N LYS A 115 0.55 13.55 -5.37
CA LYS A 115 -0.56 14.02 -6.22
C LYS A 115 -0.06 14.54 -7.58
N SER A 116 1.11 15.17 -7.63
CA SER A 116 1.70 15.61 -8.89
C SER A 116 2.21 14.45 -9.76
N GLN A 117 2.39 13.26 -9.18
CA GLN A 117 2.88 12.08 -9.91
C GLN A 117 1.76 11.25 -10.52
N ILE A 118 0.58 11.23 -9.89
CA ILE A 118 -0.63 10.56 -10.36
C ILE A 118 -1.84 11.14 -9.64
N GLY A 119 -2.94 11.36 -10.37
CA GLY A 119 -4.15 12.00 -9.83
C GLY A 119 -4.98 11.11 -8.91
N ASN A 120 -4.76 9.80 -8.91
CA ASN A 120 -5.48 8.84 -8.07
C ASN A 120 -4.52 8.22 -7.06
N LEU A 121 -4.78 8.41 -5.77
CA LEU A 121 -3.91 7.95 -4.68
C LEU A 121 -4.69 7.14 -3.66
N ARG A 122 -4.07 6.10 -3.13
CA ARG A 122 -4.58 5.33 -1.99
C ARG A 122 -3.59 5.38 -0.83
N ALA A 123 -4.11 5.29 0.38
CA ALA A 123 -3.32 5.17 1.61
C ALA A 123 -4.15 4.45 2.66
N ASP A 124 -3.51 3.89 3.65
CA ASP A 124 -4.16 3.30 4.80
C ASP A 124 -3.49 3.73 6.10
N THR A 125 -4.23 3.63 7.20
CA THR A 125 -3.69 3.92 8.53
C THR A 125 -4.45 3.15 9.61
N HIS A 126 -3.82 3.00 10.77
CA HIS A 126 -4.44 2.39 11.94
C HIS A 126 -5.55 3.28 12.52
N GLU A 127 -6.53 2.67 13.19
CA GLU A 127 -7.62 3.41 13.82
C GLU A 127 -7.15 4.37 14.92
N ASP A 128 -6.04 4.06 15.60
CA ASP A 128 -5.44 4.91 16.63
C ASP A 128 -4.67 6.10 16.05
N ASN A 129 -4.27 6.06 14.78
CA ASN A 129 -3.47 7.13 14.17
C ASN A 129 -4.34 8.33 13.76
N LYS A 130 -4.85 9.06 14.74
CA LYS A 130 -5.71 10.23 14.48
C LYS A 130 -4.99 11.34 13.72
N ILE A 131 -3.67 11.46 13.93
CA ILE A 131 -2.84 12.44 13.22
C ILE A 131 -2.82 12.15 11.72
N MET A 132 -2.58 10.89 11.32
CA MET A 132 -2.57 10.52 9.91
C MET A 132 -3.97 10.59 9.29
N GLN A 133 -5.02 10.16 10.01
CA GLN A 133 -6.40 10.31 9.55
C GLN A 133 -6.71 11.77 9.21
N HIS A 134 -6.46 12.68 10.15
CA HIS A 134 -6.66 14.11 9.94
C HIS A 134 -5.79 14.67 8.79
N LEU A 135 -4.53 14.22 8.69
CA LEU A 135 -3.63 14.63 7.61
C LEU A 135 -4.18 14.23 6.24
N LEU A 136 -4.65 12.99 6.09
CA LEU A 136 -5.22 12.49 4.84
C LEU A 136 -6.48 13.27 4.47
N GLU A 137 -7.41 13.45 5.42
CA GLU A 137 -8.67 14.18 5.21
C GLU A 137 -8.41 15.65 4.85
N LYS A 138 -7.50 16.33 5.56
CA LYS A 138 -7.07 17.70 5.26
C LYS A 138 -6.49 17.83 3.86
N ASN A 139 -5.84 16.78 3.37
CA ASN A 139 -5.31 16.72 2.01
C ASN A 139 -6.32 16.17 0.98
N GLY A 140 -7.61 16.11 1.32
CA GLY A 140 -8.70 15.78 0.39
C GLY A 140 -8.87 14.28 0.11
N PHE A 141 -8.26 13.40 0.91
CA PHE A 141 -8.58 11.98 0.87
C PHE A 141 -9.94 11.73 1.52
N VAL A 142 -10.66 10.77 0.96
CA VAL A 142 -11.95 10.30 1.46
C VAL A 142 -11.76 8.94 2.10
N ARG A 143 -12.35 8.72 3.27
CA ARG A 143 -12.40 7.40 3.91
C ARG A 143 -13.27 6.47 3.07
N CYS A 144 -12.72 5.32 2.66
CA CYS A 144 -13.36 4.38 1.75
C CYS A 144 -13.89 3.12 2.44
N GLY A 145 -13.31 2.71 3.56
CA GLY A 145 -13.70 1.48 4.25
C GLY A 145 -12.55 0.93 5.08
N ILE A 146 -12.53 -0.40 5.24
CA ILE A 146 -11.50 -1.14 5.97
C ILE A 146 -10.83 -2.13 5.03
N ILE A 147 -9.51 -2.17 5.02
CA ILE A 147 -8.70 -3.21 4.38
C ILE A 147 -8.03 -4.06 5.46
N HIS A 148 -7.54 -5.24 5.09
CA HIS A 148 -6.76 -6.09 5.97
C HIS A 148 -5.35 -6.30 5.42
N LEU A 149 -4.35 -6.10 6.27
CA LEU A 149 -2.97 -6.41 5.96
C LEU A 149 -2.78 -7.94 5.82
N ALA A 150 -1.63 -8.37 5.30
CA ALA A 150 -1.31 -9.79 5.15
C ALA A 150 -1.35 -10.60 6.46
N ASN A 151 -1.14 -9.94 7.60
CA ASN A 151 -1.25 -10.53 8.94
C ASN A 151 -2.69 -10.49 9.50
N GLY A 152 -3.68 -10.00 8.73
CA GLY A 152 -5.08 -9.90 9.12
C GLY A 152 -5.44 -8.62 9.90
N GLU A 153 -4.48 -7.76 10.23
CA GLU A 153 -4.77 -6.52 10.95
C GLU A 153 -5.58 -5.54 10.10
N PRO A 154 -6.65 -4.94 10.67
CA PRO A 154 -7.47 -3.96 9.96
C PRO A 154 -6.74 -2.61 9.82
N ARG A 155 -7.01 -1.93 8.70
CA ARG A 155 -6.57 -0.56 8.45
C ARG A 155 -7.72 0.24 7.85
N ILE A 156 -7.84 1.50 8.23
CA ILE A 156 -8.77 2.44 7.59
C ILE A 156 -8.19 2.82 6.23
N ALA A 157 -8.94 2.54 5.19
CA ALA A 157 -8.56 2.81 3.81
C ALA A 157 -9.02 4.20 3.37
N TYR A 158 -8.16 4.92 2.67
CA TYR A 158 -8.38 6.26 2.15
C TYR A 158 -8.03 6.32 0.67
N GLN A 159 -8.81 7.10 -0.10
CA GLN A 159 -8.51 7.39 -1.50
C GLN A 159 -8.65 8.89 -1.77
N PHE A 160 -7.74 9.42 -2.56
CA PHE A 160 -7.82 10.72 -3.20
C PHE A 160 -8.00 10.51 -4.69
N ASP A 161 -9.01 11.18 -5.26
CA ASP A 161 -9.26 11.24 -6.69
C ASP A 161 -9.19 12.71 -7.12
N GLY A 162 -8.26 13.04 -8.00
CA GLY A 162 -8.04 14.40 -8.49
C GLY A 162 -9.25 15.02 -9.18
N ASP A 163 -10.14 14.20 -9.72
CA ASP A 163 -11.38 14.65 -10.36
C ASP A 163 -12.54 14.88 -9.38
N SER A 164 -12.33 14.63 -8.08
CA SER A 164 -13.38 14.63 -7.06
C SER A 164 -13.90 16.00 -6.60
N THR A 165 -13.89 17.02 -7.45
CA THR A 165 -14.66 18.25 -7.21
C THR A 165 -16.17 17.99 -7.05
N ASN A 166 -16.67 16.81 -7.49
CA ASN A 166 -18.08 16.40 -7.45
C ASN A 166 -18.50 15.61 -6.18
N TYR A 167 -17.55 15.09 -5.35
CA TYR A 167 -17.88 14.21 -4.22
C TYR A 167 -18.16 14.93 -2.89
N ARG A 168 -17.93 16.24 -2.80
CA ARG A 168 -18.19 17.01 -1.58
C ARG A 168 -19.67 17.06 -1.16
N GLY A 169 -20.60 16.91 -2.12
CA GLY A 169 -22.05 16.98 -1.86
C GLY A 169 -22.68 15.72 -1.25
N SER A 170 -22.10 14.54 -1.45
CA SER A 170 -22.70 13.27 -0.99
C SER A 170 -22.28 12.83 0.41
N ASN A 171 -21.13 13.28 0.91
CA ASN A 171 -20.62 12.90 2.22
C ASN A 171 -21.23 13.70 3.38
N GLU A 172 -21.71 14.92 3.15
CA GLU A 172 -22.42 15.69 4.19
C GLU A 172 -23.77 15.04 4.57
N GLN A 173 -24.45 14.38 3.63
CA GLN A 173 -25.68 13.64 3.91
C GLN A 173 -25.44 12.30 4.64
N SER A 174 -24.30 11.65 4.43
CA SER A 174 -23.96 10.38 5.08
C SER A 174 -23.50 10.58 6.54
N GLN A 175 -22.84 11.68 6.85
CA GLN A 175 -22.41 12.00 8.22
C GLN A 175 -23.57 12.51 9.10
N GLN A 176 -24.59 13.15 8.54
CA GLN A 176 -25.78 13.56 9.29
C GLN A 176 -26.63 12.37 9.75
N ASN A 177 -26.63 11.25 9.01
CA ASN A 177 -27.36 10.04 9.38
C ASN A 177 -26.69 9.23 10.51
N TYR A 178 -25.39 9.43 10.78
CA TYR A 178 -24.69 8.68 11.83
C TYR A 178 -24.86 9.28 13.23
N ASN A 179 -25.30 10.54 13.33
CA ASN A 179 -25.43 11.28 14.59
C ASN A 179 -26.89 11.43 15.11
N GLN A 180 -27.87 10.70 14.53
CA GLN A 180 -29.23 10.72 15.09
C GLN A 180 -29.45 9.56 16.06
N PRO A 181 -29.91 9.81 17.29
CA PRO A 181 -30.28 8.75 18.22
C PRO A 181 -31.48 7.97 17.70
N ASN A 182 -31.30 6.67 17.63
CA ASN A 182 -32.28 5.67 17.18
C ASN A 182 -33.68 5.89 17.82
N ARG A 183 -34.63 6.37 17.05
CA ARG A 183 -36.06 6.38 17.40
C ARG A 183 -36.84 5.54 16.40
N SER A 184 -37.47 4.55 16.94
CA SER A 184 -38.60 3.78 16.43
C SER A 184 -38.33 2.40 15.84
N ASN A 185 -38.69 1.41 16.65
CA ASN A 185 -39.11 0.07 16.25
C ASN A 185 -40.31 0.17 15.28
N GLN A 186 -40.11 -0.18 14.02
CA GLN A 186 -41.17 -0.66 13.15
C GLN A 186 -40.65 -1.87 12.34
N PRO A 187 -41.45 -2.93 12.16
CA PRO A 187 -41.04 -4.13 11.46
C PRO A 187 -40.93 -3.86 9.94
N MET A 188 -39.77 -4.18 9.36
CA MET A 188 -39.53 -4.09 7.92
C MET A 188 -40.37 -5.14 7.19
N GLN A 189 -41.20 -4.67 6.27
CA GLN A 189 -41.81 -5.51 5.25
C GLN A 189 -40.77 -6.05 4.28
N ASN A 190 -40.85 -7.36 4.01
CA ASN A 190 -40.07 -8.11 3.04
C ASN A 190 -40.06 -7.42 1.66
N GLN A 191 -38.94 -6.88 1.25
CA GLN A 191 -38.65 -6.59 -0.15
C GLN A 191 -37.84 -7.75 -0.74
N ASN A 192 -38.47 -8.48 -1.65
CA ASN A 192 -37.89 -9.55 -2.45
C ASN A 192 -36.73 -8.99 -3.30
N TRP A 193 -35.49 -9.29 -2.94
CA TRP A 193 -34.34 -9.12 -3.81
C TRP A 193 -34.17 -10.40 -4.63
N SER A 194 -34.47 -10.34 -5.93
CA SER A 194 -34.12 -11.40 -6.86
C SER A 194 -32.58 -11.43 -7.02
N VAL A 195 -31.97 -12.45 -6.46
CA VAL A 195 -30.57 -12.79 -6.71
C VAL A 195 -30.43 -13.20 -8.17
N ARG A 196 -29.75 -12.40 -8.97
CA ARG A 196 -29.32 -12.81 -10.31
C ARG A 196 -28.19 -13.83 -10.14
N GLU A 197 -28.44 -15.10 -10.39
CA GLU A 197 -27.41 -16.12 -10.47
C GLU A 197 -26.41 -15.77 -11.58
N VAL A 198 -25.15 -15.53 -11.18
CA VAL A 198 -24.04 -15.41 -12.12
C VAL A 198 -23.69 -16.82 -12.59
N SER A 199 -23.84 -17.08 -13.91
CA SER A 199 -23.59 -18.37 -14.51
C SER A 199 -22.16 -18.85 -14.23
N SER A 200 -22.03 -20.14 -13.93
CA SER A 200 -20.79 -20.84 -13.52
C SER A 200 -19.69 -20.91 -14.59
N GLY A 201 -19.86 -20.24 -15.73
CA GLY A 201 -18.92 -20.29 -16.86
C GLY A 201 -17.66 -19.42 -16.74
N GLU A 202 -17.73 -18.33 -15.98
CA GLU A 202 -16.61 -17.37 -15.95
C GLU A 202 -15.50 -17.68 -14.92
N ARG A 203 -15.74 -18.57 -13.97
CA ARG A 203 -14.72 -18.99 -12.98
C ARG A 203 -13.71 -20.01 -13.49
N GLY A 204 -13.96 -20.65 -14.62
CA GLY A 204 -13.09 -21.71 -15.18
C GLY A 204 -11.82 -21.21 -15.86
N PHE A 205 -11.85 -20.02 -16.44
CA PHE A 205 -10.71 -19.52 -17.23
C PHE A 205 -9.51 -19.06 -16.39
N GLY A 206 -9.74 -18.50 -15.20
CA GLY A 206 -8.67 -18.05 -14.32
C GLY A 206 -7.85 -19.20 -13.72
N ILE A 207 -8.52 -20.28 -13.32
CA ILE A 207 -7.86 -21.46 -12.72
C ILE A 207 -7.09 -22.24 -13.80
N ALA A 208 -7.66 -22.35 -15.01
CA ALA A 208 -7.00 -23.05 -16.12
C ALA A 208 -5.71 -22.34 -16.57
N SER A 209 -5.69 -21.01 -16.63
CA SER A 209 -4.49 -20.25 -17.00
C SER A 209 -3.39 -20.31 -15.93
N MET A 210 -3.75 -20.35 -14.65
CA MET A 210 -2.80 -20.51 -13.55
C MET A 210 -2.16 -21.90 -13.54
N VAL A 211 -2.94 -22.96 -13.76
CA VAL A 211 -2.45 -24.34 -13.84
C VAL A 211 -1.53 -24.53 -15.05
N LEU A 212 -1.88 -23.98 -16.21
CA LEU A 212 -1.03 -24.03 -17.41
C LEU A 212 0.27 -23.26 -17.21
N GLY A 213 0.25 -22.10 -16.51
CA GLY A 213 1.46 -21.37 -16.16
C GLY A 213 2.42 -22.15 -15.26
N ILE A 214 1.91 -22.83 -14.24
CA ILE A 214 2.70 -23.67 -13.34
C ILE A 214 3.30 -24.86 -14.07
N ILE A 215 2.52 -25.55 -14.94
CA ILE A 215 2.99 -26.67 -15.74
C ILE A 215 4.11 -26.22 -16.69
N ALA A 216 3.95 -25.08 -17.36
CA ALA A 216 4.97 -24.52 -18.25
C ALA A 216 6.28 -24.21 -17.50
N LEU A 217 6.17 -23.67 -16.28
CA LEU A 217 7.34 -23.36 -15.43
C LEU A 217 8.08 -24.65 -15.01
N VAL A 218 7.36 -25.67 -14.59
CA VAL A 218 7.94 -26.96 -14.19
C VAL A 218 8.61 -27.66 -15.37
N LEU A 219 7.98 -27.65 -16.55
CA LEU A 219 8.55 -28.22 -17.77
C LEU A 219 9.81 -27.46 -18.22
N PHE A 220 9.82 -26.14 -18.15
CA PHE A 220 10.99 -25.33 -18.48
C PHE A 220 12.20 -25.68 -17.58
N PHE A 221 12.01 -25.78 -16.27
CA PHE A 221 13.07 -26.17 -15.34
C PHE A 221 13.56 -27.60 -15.57
N SER A 222 12.66 -28.54 -15.86
CA SER A 222 13.02 -29.97 -16.05
C SER A 222 13.72 -30.22 -17.37
N PHE A 223 13.31 -29.59 -18.46
CA PHE A 223 13.85 -29.88 -19.79
C PHE A 223 15.02 -28.99 -20.23
N VAL A 224 15.16 -27.79 -19.68
CA VAL A 224 16.22 -26.84 -20.08
C VAL A 224 17.36 -26.80 -19.09
N ASN A 225 17.08 -26.60 -17.80
CA ASN A 225 18.14 -26.37 -16.80
C ASN A 225 18.84 -27.65 -16.32
N ILE A 226 18.13 -28.78 -16.18
CA ILE A 226 18.75 -30.04 -15.73
C ILE A 226 19.74 -30.59 -16.77
N PRO A 227 19.40 -30.66 -18.07
CA PRO A 227 20.35 -31.10 -19.09
C PRO A 227 21.58 -30.23 -19.21
N LEU A 228 21.45 -28.90 -19.08
CA LEU A 228 22.59 -27.97 -19.10
C LEU A 228 23.52 -28.15 -17.90
N ALA A 229 22.97 -28.41 -16.71
CA ALA A 229 23.77 -28.71 -15.52
C ALA A 229 24.57 -30.02 -15.67
N ILE A 230 23.94 -31.06 -16.21
CA ILE A 230 24.62 -32.36 -16.49
C ILE A 230 25.74 -32.15 -17.52
N LEU A 231 25.50 -31.39 -18.57
CA LEU A 231 26.49 -31.14 -19.62
C LEU A 231 27.71 -30.39 -19.06
N SER A 232 27.50 -29.40 -18.15
CA SER A 232 28.59 -28.67 -17.52
C SER A 232 29.43 -29.55 -16.58
N ILE A 233 28.80 -30.50 -15.86
CA ILE A 233 29.54 -31.47 -15.03
C ILE A 233 30.37 -32.43 -15.90
N ILE A 234 29.84 -32.94 -17.01
CA ILE A 234 30.53 -33.81 -17.93
C ILE A 234 31.74 -33.08 -18.54
N PHE A 235 31.60 -31.82 -18.96
CA PHE A 235 32.67 -31.02 -19.48
C PHE A 235 33.77 -30.77 -18.42
N GLY A 236 33.41 -30.53 -17.16
CA GLY A 236 34.31 -30.38 -16.03
C GLY A 236 35.16 -31.65 -15.79
N ILE A 237 34.53 -32.84 -15.85
CA ILE A 237 35.20 -34.13 -15.67
C ILE A 237 36.19 -34.40 -16.84
N ILE A 238 35.81 -34.08 -18.08
CA ILE A 238 36.66 -34.27 -19.26
C ILE A 238 37.91 -33.37 -19.19
N GLN A 239 37.78 -32.15 -18.66
CA GLN A 239 38.95 -31.27 -18.47
C GLN A 239 39.88 -31.75 -17.36
N LEU A 240 39.39 -32.38 -16.31
CA LEU A 240 40.18 -32.95 -15.23
C LEU A 240 40.95 -34.22 -15.64
N THR A 241 40.44 -34.97 -16.59
CA THR A 241 41.08 -36.23 -17.08
C THR A 241 42.05 -36.03 -18.24
N ARG A 242 42.18 -34.79 -18.76
CA ARG A 242 43.13 -34.42 -19.83
C ARG A 242 44.45 -33.85 -19.34
N LYS A 243 44.78 -33.94 -18.06
CA LYS A 243 46.10 -33.72 -17.49
C LYS A 243 46.78 -35.08 -17.22
#